data_dd986da7f9c0e4542886c4ec8f6f41a0
#
_entry.id   dd986da7f9c0e4542886c4ec8f6f41a0
#
_cell.length_a   1.000
_cell.length_b   1.000
_cell.length_c   1.000
_cell.angle_alpha   90.00
_cell.angle_beta   90.00
_cell.angle_gamma   90.00
#
_symmetry.space_group_name_H-M   'P 1'
#
loop_
_entity.id
_entity.type
_entity.pdbx_description
1 polymer ?
#
loop_
_entity_poly.entity_id
_entity_poly.type
_entity_poly.pdbx_seq_one_letter_code
_entity_poly.pdbx_strand_id
1 'polypeptide(L)'
;MDGPVGVTQCGIPPGSSFTYNFTIEQPGTYWYHSHNRGQYPDGLRGQYVINDPENPYRSKYDEEVAITLSDWYHDEMPSLLASFISVTNPTGAEPVPNSALMNDTQNFTLSVRPDTTYYFRLANIGAFAGQYFWIEGHKMTIIEVDGVYTEPAETDMIYLTAAQRYGILVTTRNDSSSNFAMVGSMDTVSLVERSDRNTTKLSIGPV
;
A
#
# COMPACT_ATOMS: atom_id res chain seq x y z
N MET A 1 -6.72 17.76 8.51
CA MET A 1 -7.95 17.83 7.68
C MET A 1 -8.25 16.45 7.16
N ASP A 2 -8.99 15.69 7.91
CA ASP A 2 -9.29 14.30 7.56
C ASP A 2 -10.49 14.16 6.58
N GLY A 3 -11.37 15.15 6.53
CA GLY A 3 -12.45 15.26 5.55
C GLY A 3 -13.65 14.32 5.69
N PRO A 4 -14.02 13.78 6.88
CA PRO A 4 -15.18 12.92 6.98
C PRO A 4 -16.48 13.66 6.66
N VAL A 5 -17.18 13.18 5.63
CA VAL A 5 -18.39 13.76 5.09
C VAL A 5 -19.51 13.73 6.14
N GLY A 6 -20.20 14.87 6.32
CA GLY A 6 -21.25 15.04 7.31
C GLY A 6 -20.76 15.31 8.74
N VAL A 7 -19.44 15.32 8.97
CA VAL A 7 -18.83 15.65 10.26
C VAL A 7 -18.01 16.93 10.17
N THR A 8 -16.93 16.93 9.38
CA THR A 8 -16.02 18.08 9.24
C THR A 8 -16.22 18.84 7.94
N GLN A 9 -16.89 18.28 6.96
CA GLN A 9 -17.20 18.91 5.69
C GLN A 9 -18.45 18.31 5.04
N CYS A 10 -19.03 19.04 4.07
CA CYS A 10 -20.01 18.50 3.16
C CYS A 10 -19.34 17.68 2.06
N GLY A 11 -20.10 16.76 1.43
CA GLY A 11 -19.64 16.09 0.22
C GLY A 11 -19.36 17.09 -0.90
N ILE A 12 -18.37 16.78 -1.74
CA ILE A 12 -18.05 17.56 -2.93
C ILE A 12 -18.99 17.09 -4.06
N PRO A 13 -19.94 17.93 -4.54
CA PRO A 13 -20.89 17.52 -5.57
C PRO A 13 -20.19 17.31 -6.93
N PRO A 14 -20.77 16.51 -7.83
CA PRO A 14 -20.26 16.35 -9.20
C PRO A 14 -20.08 17.71 -9.91
N GLY A 15 -18.97 17.85 -10.64
CA GLY A 15 -18.63 19.09 -11.34
C GLY A 15 -18.09 20.22 -10.47
N SER A 16 -17.96 19.98 -9.16
CA SER A 16 -17.39 20.94 -8.20
C SER A 16 -15.98 20.52 -7.76
N SER A 17 -15.27 21.48 -7.15
CA SER A 17 -13.95 21.25 -6.55
C SER A 17 -13.92 21.77 -5.12
N PHE A 18 -13.02 21.21 -4.33
CA PHE A 18 -12.71 21.67 -2.99
C PHE A 18 -11.20 21.75 -2.81
N THR A 19 -10.70 22.84 -2.25
CA THR A 19 -9.28 23.02 -1.98
C THR A 19 -9.00 22.76 -0.51
N TYR A 20 -8.18 21.74 -0.24
CA TYR A 20 -7.64 21.49 1.08
C TYR A 20 -6.39 22.37 1.26
N ASN A 21 -6.40 23.24 2.26
CA ASN A 21 -5.28 24.10 2.62
C ASN A 21 -4.82 23.74 4.02
N PHE A 22 -3.59 23.21 4.15
CA PHE A 22 -3.03 22.79 5.42
C PHE A 22 -1.51 22.90 5.41
N THR A 23 -0.92 23.05 6.60
CA THR A 23 0.52 23.03 6.78
C THR A 23 0.98 21.60 7.03
N ILE A 24 2.04 21.20 6.33
CA ILE A 24 2.70 19.91 6.53
C ILE A 24 3.77 20.10 7.61
N GLU A 25 3.67 19.35 8.70
CA GLU A 25 4.61 19.42 9.82
C GLU A 25 5.49 18.15 9.92
N GLN A 26 5.12 17.08 9.22
CA GLN A 26 5.81 15.79 9.31
C GLN A 26 6.07 15.22 7.91
N PRO A 27 7.35 14.99 7.53
CA PRO A 27 7.70 14.27 6.31
C PRO A 27 7.40 12.79 6.44
N GLY A 28 7.46 12.07 5.33
CA GLY A 28 7.30 10.61 5.30
C GLY A 28 6.39 10.11 4.21
N THR A 29 6.04 8.84 4.30
CA THR A 29 5.15 8.16 3.38
C THR A 29 3.74 8.12 3.96
N TYR A 30 2.80 8.69 3.22
CA TYR A 30 1.38 8.78 3.56
C TYR A 30 0.52 8.35 2.38
N TRP A 31 -0.80 8.42 2.55
CA TRP A 31 -1.77 8.19 1.50
C TRP A 31 -3.00 9.05 1.71
N TYR A 32 -3.76 9.27 0.66
CA TYR A 32 -5.04 9.97 0.70
C TYR A 32 -6.16 9.03 0.23
N HIS A 33 -7.36 9.25 0.73
CA HIS A 33 -8.54 8.48 0.31
C HIS A 33 -9.84 9.24 0.56
N SER A 34 -10.90 8.82 -0.12
CA SER A 34 -12.24 9.34 0.13
C SER A 34 -12.80 8.85 1.47
N HIS A 35 -13.44 9.73 2.21
CA HIS A 35 -14.25 9.41 3.38
C HIS A 35 -15.74 9.28 3.07
N ASN A 36 -16.15 9.29 1.79
CA ASN A 36 -17.53 9.18 1.39
C ASN A 36 -17.92 7.76 1.06
N ARG A 37 -18.74 7.14 1.93
CA ARG A 37 -19.23 5.76 1.76
C ARG A 37 -18.08 4.77 1.46
N GLY A 38 -18.19 3.96 0.41
CA GLY A 38 -17.18 3.01 0.01
C GLY A 38 -16.29 3.44 -1.15
N GLN A 39 -16.12 4.74 -1.42
CA GLN A 39 -15.40 5.21 -2.60
C GLN A 39 -13.90 4.85 -2.61
N TYR A 40 -13.24 4.76 -1.44
CA TYR A 40 -11.82 4.44 -1.45
C TYR A 40 -11.52 2.96 -1.76
N PRO A 41 -12.29 1.98 -1.28
CA PRO A 41 -12.16 0.60 -1.77
C PRO A 41 -12.45 0.45 -3.27
N ASP A 42 -13.34 1.30 -3.82
CA ASP A 42 -13.62 1.38 -5.26
C ASP A 42 -12.54 2.16 -6.04
N GLY A 43 -11.42 2.55 -5.39
CA GLY A 43 -10.22 3.09 -6.04
C GLY A 43 -9.97 4.57 -5.84
N LEU A 44 -10.82 5.33 -5.13
CA LEU A 44 -10.57 6.76 -4.86
C LEU A 44 -9.56 6.94 -3.71
N ARG A 45 -8.32 6.58 -3.98
CA ARG A 45 -7.18 6.59 -3.05
C ARG A 45 -5.86 6.75 -3.81
N GLY A 46 -4.80 7.07 -3.10
CA GLY A 46 -3.47 7.12 -3.69
C GLY A 46 -2.38 7.39 -2.65
N GLN A 47 -1.14 7.15 -3.04
CA GLN A 47 0.00 7.45 -2.19
C GLN A 47 0.29 8.94 -2.15
N TYR A 48 0.75 9.41 -1.00
CA TYR A 48 1.11 10.79 -0.75
C TYR A 48 2.46 10.85 -0.05
N VAL A 49 3.49 11.31 -0.77
CA VAL A 49 4.87 11.36 -0.27
C VAL A 49 5.24 12.80 0.06
N ILE A 50 5.74 13.00 1.27
CA ILE A 50 6.25 14.27 1.76
C ILE A 50 7.75 14.12 1.94
N ASN A 51 8.50 14.80 1.09
CA ASN A 51 9.96 14.74 1.10
C ASN A 51 10.53 15.41 2.35
N ASP A 52 11.56 14.77 2.93
CA ASP A 52 12.31 15.30 4.05
C ASP A 52 13.67 15.83 3.58
N PRO A 53 13.91 17.16 3.65
CA PRO A 53 15.23 17.72 3.36
C PRO A 53 16.33 17.24 4.30
N GLU A 54 15.94 16.81 5.52
CA GLU A 54 16.86 16.37 6.58
C GLU A 54 16.86 14.85 6.75
N ASN A 55 16.42 14.09 5.73
CA ASN A 55 16.36 12.64 5.77
C ASN A 55 17.72 12.03 6.19
N PRO A 56 17.82 11.37 7.36
CA PRO A 56 19.08 10.84 7.88
C PRO A 56 19.65 9.68 7.02
N TYR A 57 18.82 9.10 6.18
CA TYR A 57 19.18 8.00 5.29
C TYR A 57 19.44 8.43 3.84
N ARG A 58 19.38 9.74 3.54
CA ARG A 58 19.52 10.23 2.14
C ARG A 58 20.79 9.75 1.44
N SER A 59 21.90 9.59 2.17
CA SER A 59 23.15 9.09 1.63
C SER A 59 23.25 7.57 1.50
N LYS A 60 22.21 6.83 1.85
CA LYS A 60 22.18 5.36 1.90
C LYS A 60 21.46 4.74 0.69
N TYR A 61 20.88 5.54 -0.19
CA TYR A 61 20.17 5.05 -1.37
C TYR A 61 20.41 5.96 -2.58
N ASP A 62 20.24 5.39 -3.75
CA ASP A 62 20.44 6.05 -5.04
C ASP A 62 19.11 6.58 -5.60
N GLU A 63 18.04 5.78 -5.50
CA GLU A 63 16.73 6.08 -6.07
C GLU A 63 15.60 5.78 -5.07
N GLU A 64 14.45 6.44 -5.27
CA GLU A 64 13.22 6.20 -4.50
C GLU A 64 12.14 5.58 -5.39
N VAL A 65 11.39 4.63 -4.83
CA VAL A 65 10.28 3.96 -5.51
C VAL A 65 9.08 3.90 -4.59
N ALA A 66 7.94 4.37 -5.08
CA ALA A 66 6.67 4.30 -4.38
C ALA A 66 5.94 2.99 -4.73
N ILE A 67 5.57 2.22 -3.72
CA ILE A 67 4.85 0.95 -3.88
C ILE A 67 3.59 1.00 -3.00
N THR A 68 2.44 0.84 -3.63
CA THR A 68 1.18 0.63 -2.92
C THR A 68 0.80 -0.84 -2.96
N LEU A 69 0.33 -1.34 -1.84
CA LEU A 69 -0.32 -2.64 -1.73
C LEU A 69 -1.80 -2.40 -1.44
N SER A 70 -2.67 -3.19 -2.03
CA SER A 70 -4.10 -3.08 -1.74
C SER A 70 -4.84 -4.39 -1.97
N ASP A 71 -5.96 -4.52 -1.31
CA ASP A 71 -7.01 -5.44 -1.68
C ASP A 71 -7.90 -4.83 -2.78
N TRP A 72 -8.60 -5.68 -3.50
CA TRP A 72 -9.53 -5.26 -4.56
C TRP A 72 -10.77 -6.14 -4.57
N TYR A 73 -11.93 -5.50 -4.63
CA TYR A 73 -13.24 -6.14 -4.76
C TYR A 73 -13.70 -6.05 -6.20
N HIS A 74 -14.29 -7.13 -6.72
CA HIS A 74 -14.83 -7.13 -8.09
C HIS A 74 -16.24 -6.55 -8.15
N ASP A 75 -16.95 -6.57 -7.02
CA ASP A 75 -18.24 -5.90 -6.88
C ASP A 75 -18.03 -4.51 -6.27
N GLU A 76 -18.82 -3.53 -6.72
CA GLU A 76 -18.77 -2.17 -6.20
C GLU A 76 -19.26 -2.09 -4.75
N MET A 77 -18.65 -1.19 -3.98
CA MET A 77 -18.93 -1.01 -2.55
C MET A 77 -20.39 -0.73 -2.20
N PRO A 78 -21.20 0.02 -2.98
CA PRO A 78 -22.61 0.19 -2.63
C PRO A 78 -23.38 -1.12 -2.47
N SER A 79 -23.10 -2.11 -3.33
CA SER A 79 -23.68 -3.45 -3.27
C SER A 79 -23.16 -4.24 -2.08
N LEU A 80 -21.85 -4.26 -1.88
CA LEU A 80 -21.20 -4.97 -0.77
C LEU A 80 -21.62 -4.41 0.59
N LEU A 81 -21.68 -3.09 0.74
CA LEU A 81 -22.13 -2.43 1.97
C LEU A 81 -23.60 -2.73 2.28
N ALA A 82 -24.47 -2.73 1.26
CA ALA A 82 -25.87 -3.08 1.45
C ALA A 82 -26.05 -4.53 1.95
N SER A 83 -25.21 -5.43 1.51
CA SER A 83 -25.19 -6.84 1.97
C SER A 83 -24.56 -6.98 3.37
N PHE A 84 -23.47 -6.27 3.60
CA PHE A 84 -22.73 -6.28 4.87
C PHE A 84 -23.59 -5.74 6.02
N ILE A 85 -24.20 -4.55 5.83
CA ILE A 85 -25.06 -3.90 6.82
C ILE A 85 -26.51 -4.33 6.59
N SER A 86 -26.79 -5.61 6.79
CA SER A 86 -28.13 -6.16 6.55
C SER A 86 -28.55 -7.17 7.63
N VAL A 87 -29.84 -7.37 7.78
CA VAL A 87 -30.40 -8.38 8.68
C VAL A 87 -30.07 -9.81 8.27
N THR A 88 -29.67 -10.01 7.02
CA THR A 88 -29.24 -11.31 6.49
C THR A 88 -27.77 -11.63 6.78
N ASN A 89 -27.02 -10.68 7.35
CA ASN A 89 -25.65 -10.83 7.82
C ASN A 89 -25.55 -10.60 9.34
N PRO A 90 -26.21 -11.44 10.17
CA PRO A 90 -26.31 -11.21 11.61
C PRO A 90 -24.97 -11.33 12.35
N THR A 91 -23.96 -11.94 11.75
CA THR A 91 -22.62 -12.07 12.31
C THR A 91 -21.75 -10.83 12.06
N GLY A 92 -22.18 -9.94 11.16
CA GLY A 92 -21.36 -8.79 10.73
C GLY A 92 -20.09 -9.19 9.97
N ALA A 93 -20.10 -10.36 9.29
CA ALA A 93 -18.94 -10.78 8.49
C ALA A 93 -18.69 -9.80 7.35
N GLU A 94 -17.45 -9.30 7.27
CA GLU A 94 -17.03 -8.36 6.26
C GLU A 94 -16.93 -9.03 4.87
N PRO A 95 -17.13 -8.27 3.78
CA PRO A 95 -16.87 -8.77 2.44
C PRO A 95 -15.41 -9.15 2.26
N VAL A 96 -15.15 -10.31 1.68
CA VAL A 96 -13.78 -10.77 1.42
C VAL A 96 -13.30 -10.22 0.07
N PRO A 97 -12.13 -9.56 0.00
CA PRO A 97 -11.58 -9.06 -1.25
C PRO A 97 -11.25 -10.20 -2.22
N ASN A 98 -11.40 -9.93 -3.52
CA ASN A 98 -11.21 -10.92 -4.58
C ASN A 98 -9.75 -11.05 -5.02
N SER A 99 -8.96 -9.96 -4.93
CA SER A 99 -7.56 -9.95 -5.39
C SER A 99 -6.69 -8.98 -4.61
N ALA A 100 -5.37 -9.23 -4.66
CA ALA A 100 -4.34 -8.29 -4.23
C ALA A 100 -3.82 -7.52 -5.43
N LEU A 101 -3.54 -6.23 -5.23
CA LEU A 101 -2.91 -5.37 -6.24
C LEU A 101 -1.64 -4.74 -5.68
N MET A 102 -0.69 -4.48 -6.57
CA MET A 102 0.49 -3.66 -6.31
C MET A 102 0.54 -2.55 -7.36
N ASN A 103 0.58 -1.28 -6.92
CA ASN A 103 0.43 -0.12 -7.80
C ASN A 103 -0.80 -0.25 -8.72
N ASP A 104 -1.94 -0.67 -8.15
CA ASP A 104 -3.24 -0.87 -8.81
C ASP A 104 -3.24 -1.86 -9.98
N THR A 105 -2.28 -2.79 -10.02
CA THR A 105 -2.21 -3.85 -11.03
C THR A 105 -1.77 -5.19 -10.45
N GLN A 106 -2.14 -6.29 -11.11
CA GLN A 106 -1.64 -7.64 -10.82
C GLN A 106 -0.34 -7.97 -11.58
N ASN A 107 0.07 -7.14 -12.52
CA ASN A 107 1.20 -7.39 -13.43
C ASN A 107 2.19 -6.22 -13.44
N PHE A 108 2.49 -5.66 -12.28
CA PHE A 108 3.48 -4.58 -12.15
C PHE A 108 4.88 -5.11 -12.42
N THR A 109 5.66 -4.42 -13.21
CA THR A 109 7.08 -4.70 -13.45
C THR A 109 7.88 -3.45 -13.11
N LEU A 110 8.90 -3.61 -12.29
CA LEU A 110 9.85 -2.56 -11.94
C LEU A 110 11.19 -2.86 -12.59
N SER A 111 11.65 -1.97 -13.46
CA SER A 111 13.01 -2.01 -13.99
C SER A 111 13.97 -1.40 -12.99
N VAL A 112 15.02 -2.16 -12.63
CA VAL A 112 16.03 -1.73 -11.66
C VAL A 112 17.43 -1.90 -12.22
N ARG A 113 18.36 -1.04 -11.79
CA ARG A 113 19.78 -1.17 -12.10
C ARG A 113 20.44 -2.15 -11.15
N PRO A 114 21.40 -2.96 -11.61
CA PRO A 114 22.22 -3.82 -10.74
C PRO A 114 23.03 -2.98 -9.73
N ASP A 115 23.37 -3.58 -8.61
CA ASP A 115 24.23 -2.98 -7.56
C ASP A 115 23.80 -1.55 -7.15
N THR A 116 22.49 -1.33 -7.08
CA THR A 116 21.87 -0.04 -6.79
C THR A 116 20.98 -0.16 -5.57
N THR A 117 21.10 0.76 -4.63
CA THR A 117 20.24 0.77 -3.44
C THR A 117 19.01 1.64 -3.68
N TYR A 118 17.86 1.06 -3.54
CA TYR A 118 16.56 1.72 -3.66
C TYR A 118 15.94 1.95 -2.29
N TYR A 119 15.36 3.13 -2.11
CA TYR A 119 14.43 3.40 -1.02
C TYR A 119 13.00 3.16 -1.48
N PHE A 120 12.43 2.04 -1.05
CA PHE A 120 11.03 1.72 -1.32
C PHE A 120 10.15 2.33 -0.24
N ARG A 121 9.16 3.12 -0.67
CA ARG A 121 8.11 3.67 0.16
C ARG A 121 6.87 2.82 0.02
N LEU A 122 6.68 1.90 0.95
CA LEU A 122 5.55 0.97 0.97
C LEU A 122 4.36 1.58 1.70
N ALA A 123 3.16 1.42 1.14
CA ALA A 123 1.91 1.77 1.81
C ALA A 123 0.85 0.71 1.52
N ASN A 124 0.23 0.15 2.56
CA ASN A 124 -0.99 -0.63 2.38
C ASN A 124 -2.18 0.34 2.37
N ILE A 125 -2.71 0.58 1.16
CA ILE A 125 -3.86 1.46 0.91
C ILE A 125 -5.15 0.67 0.69
N GLY A 126 -5.14 -0.62 1.07
CA GLY A 126 -6.31 -1.50 1.04
C GLY A 126 -7.35 -1.14 2.08
N ALA A 127 -8.56 -1.65 1.89
CA ALA A 127 -9.69 -1.40 2.78
C ALA A 127 -9.71 -2.31 4.00
N PHE A 128 -9.20 -3.54 3.86
CA PHE A 128 -9.43 -4.58 4.85
C PHE A 128 -8.20 -5.45 5.10
N ALA A 129 -7.61 -6.04 4.03
CA ALA A 129 -6.61 -7.09 4.19
C ALA A 129 -5.24 -6.57 4.65
N GLY A 130 -4.65 -7.21 5.65
CA GLY A 130 -3.22 -7.15 5.89
C GLY A 130 -2.45 -7.74 4.71
N GLN A 131 -1.25 -7.25 4.45
CA GLN A 131 -0.43 -7.65 3.32
C GLN A 131 0.95 -8.09 3.79
N TYR A 132 1.37 -9.27 3.36
CA TYR A 132 2.77 -9.68 3.42
C TYR A 132 3.50 -9.14 2.20
N PHE A 133 4.70 -8.64 2.40
CA PHE A 133 5.56 -8.12 1.33
C PHE A 133 6.98 -8.69 1.46
N TRP A 134 7.54 -9.17 0.35
CA TRP A 134 8.95 -9.58 0.27
C TRP A 134 9.47 -9.48 -1.17
N ILE A 135 10.79 -9.52 -1.30
CA ILE A 135 11.49 -9.56 -2.59
C ILE A 135 12.36 -10.80 -2.60
N GLU A 136 12.12 -11.73 -3.52
CA GLU A 136 12.88 -12.98 -3.60
C GLU A 136 14.37 -12.69 -3.80
N GLY A 137 15.21 -13.38 -3.02
CA GLY A 137 16.66 -13.25 -3.08
C GLY A 137 17.27 -11.94 -2.57
N HIS A 138 16.45 -11.07 -1.93
CA HIS A 138 16.90 -9.79 -1.37
C HIS A 138 16.52 -9.67 0.10
N LYS A 139 17.41 -9.04 0.87
CA LYS A 139 17.10 -8.56 2.21
C LYS A 139 16.52 -7.15 2.13
N MET A 140 15.67 -6.82 3.07
CA MET A 140 15.06 -5.51 3.21
C MET A 140 15.52 -4.90 4.54
N THR A 141 15.95 -3.65 4.53
CA THR A 141 16.31 -2.92 5.75
C THR A 141 15.25 -1.86 6.04
N ILE A 142 14.47 -2.07 7.08
CA ILE A 142 13.47 -1.09 7.52
C ILE A 142 14.20 0.12 8.12
N ILE A 143 13.82 1.32 7.69
CA ILE A 143 14.38 2.61 8.16
C ILE A 143 13.31 3.63 8.55
N GLU A 144 12.04 3.39 8.18
CA GLU A 144 10.91 4.26 8.50
C GLU A 144 9.66 3.40 8.73
N VAL A 145 8.87 3.75 9.73
CA VAL A 145 7.54 3.18 9.99
C VAL A 145 6.57 4.32 10.26
N ASP A 146 5.48 4.39 9.49
CA ASP A 146 4.40 5.38 9.64
C ASP A 146 4.87 6.86 9.72
N GLY A 147 5.90 7.20 8.92
CA GLY A 147 6.46 8.56 8.87
C GLY A 147 7.48 8.85 9.98
N VAL A 148 7.92 7.83 10.73
CA VAL A 148 8.94 7.97 11.77
C VAL A 148 10.17 7.15 11.41
N TYR A 149 11.33 7.78 11.36
CA TYR A 149 12.60 7.06 11.17
C TYR A 149 12.91 6.15 12.35
N THR A 150 13.39 4.96 12.04
CA THR A 150 13.76 3.94 13.03
C THR A 150 15.24 3.61 12.93
N GLU A 151 15.81 2.97 13.93
CA GLU A 151 17.07 2.27 13.77
C GLU A 151 16.91 1.20 12.68
N PRO A 152 17.93 1.02 11.79
CA PRO A 152 17.85 0.06 10.71
C PRO A 152 17.64 -1.36 11.22
N ALA A 153 16.65 -2.05 10.68
CA ALA A 153 16.34 -3.43 11.01
C ALA A 153 16.19 -4.29 9.75
N GLU A 154 17.01 -5.33 9.65
CA GLU A 154 16.98 -6.24 8.50
C GLU A 154 15.88 -7.29 8.65
N THR A 155 15.16 -7.56 7.57
CA THR A 155 14.12 -8.60 7.50
C THR A 155 14.03 -9.23 6.11
N ASP A 156 13.47 -10.42 6.04
CA ASP A 156 13.13 -11.11 4.80
C ASP A 156 11.68 -10.87 4.35
N MET A 157 10.81 -10.46 5.29
CA MET A 157 9.39 -10.27 5.02
C MET A 157 8.83 -9.18 5.95
N ILE A 158 7.92 -8.38 5.42
CA ILE A 158 7.20 -7.34 6.14
C ILE A 158 5.72 -7.67 6.11
N TYR A 159 5.04 -7.44 7.23
CA TYR A 159 3.59 -7.48 7.32
C TYR A 159 3.06 -6.06 7.54
N LEU A 160 2.15 -5.64 6.66
CA LEU A 160 1.52 -4.32 6.73
C LEU A 160 0.01 -4.50 6.91
N THR A 161 -0.54 -4.01 8.00
CA THR A 161 -2.00 -3.86 8.11
C THR A 161 -2.50 -2.69 7.27
N ALA A 162 -3.81 -2.59 7.05
CA ALA A 162 -4.39 -1.46 6.34
C ALA A 162 -3.91 -0.13 6.95
N ALA A 163 -3.59 0.84 6.12
CA ALA A 163 -3.05 2.15 6.42
C ALA A 163 -1.59 2.19 6.94
N GLN A 164 -0.95 1.07 7.24
CA GLN A 164 0.47 1.07 7.61
C GLN A 164 1.39 1.39 6.43
N ARG A 165 2.49 2.08 6.74
CA ARG A 165 3.55 2.42 5.78
C ARG A 165 4.90 1.99 6.34
N TYR A 166 5.77 1.61 5.41
CA TYR A 166 7.18 1.30 5.71
C TYR A 166 8.08 1.94 4.68
N GLY A 167 9.18 2.51 5.15
CA GLY A 167 10.31 2.89 4.32
C GLY A 167 11.41 1.85 4.46
N ILE A 168 11.84 1.26 3.34
CA ILE A 168 12.84 0.21 3.34
C ILE A 168 13.96 0.48 2.33
N LEU A 169 15.16 0.07 2.68
CA LEU A 169 16.28 0.01 1.74
C LEU A 169 16.43 -1.40 1.19
N VAL A 170 16.63 -1.49 -0.12
CA VAL A 170 16.91 -2.74 -0.83
C VAL A 170 18.03 -2.49 -1.81
N THR A 171 19.13 -3.23 -1.68
CA THR A 171 20.21 -3.20 -2.66
C THR A 171 20.03 -4.34 -3.65
N THR A 172 19.92 -4.00 -4.92
CA THR A 172 19.81 -4.98 -6.00
C THR A 172 21.09 -5.75 -6.18
N ARG A 173 20.97 -7.00 -6.62
CA ARG A 173 22.13 -7.85 -6.90
C ARG A 173 22.90 -7.31 -8.10
N ASN A 174 24.18 -7.60 -8.16
CA ASN A 174 25.03 -7.27 -9.30
C ASN A 174 24.82 -8.20 -10.51
N ASP A 175 24.05 -9.28 -10.35
CA ASP A 175 23.68 -10.20 -11.42
C ASP A 175 22.38 -9.76 -12.10
N SER A 176 22.49 -9.40 -13.36
CA SER A 176 21.37 -8.99 -14.22
C SER A 176 20.80 -10.13 -15.07
N SER A 177 21.22 -11.37 -14.85
CA SER A 177 20.80 -12.52 -15.66
C SER A 177 19.39 -13.02 -15.36
N SER A 178 18.81 -12.62 -14.23
CA SER A 178 17.52 -13.12 -13.75
C SER A 178 16.65 -12.01 -13.18
N ASN A 179 15.34 -12.15 -13.40
CA ASN A 179 14.34 -11.36 -12.70
C ASN A 179 14.02 -11.97 -11.33
N PHE A 180 13.70 -11.13 -10.37
CA PHE A 180 13.28 -11.54 -9.04
C PHE A 180 11.82 -11.20 -8.80
N ALA A 181 11.09 -12.07 -8.12
CA ALA A 181 9.72 -11.77 -7.77
C ALA A 181 9.67 -10.78 -6.59
N MET A 182 8.91 -9.71 -6.77
CA MET A 182 8.42 -8.86 -5.71
C MET A 182 6.99 -9.31 -5.39
N VAL A 183 6.71 -9.67 -4.16
CA VAL A 183 5.46 -10.34 -3.82
C VAL A 183 4.68 -9.51 -2.79
N GLY A 184 3.44 -9.20 -3.12
CA GLY A 184 2.41 -8.76 -2.19
C GLY A 184 1.40 -9.89 -2.03
N SER A 185 1.10 -10.29 -0.81
CA SER A 185 0.16 -11.37 -0.52
C SER A 185 -0.79 -10.97 0.58
N MET A 186 -2.10 -11.05 0.31
CA MET A 186 -3.11 -10.82 1.35
C MET A 186 -2.99 -11.88 2.45
N ASP A 187 -3.17 -11.45 3.71
CA ASP A 187 -3.34 -12.34 4.84
C ASP A 187 -4.73 -12.99 4.79
N THR A 188 -4.79 -14.20 4.26
CA THR A 188 -6.03 -14.95 4.14
C THR A 188 -6.41 -15.73 5.41
N VAL A 189 -5.54 -15.80 6.41
CA VAL A 189 -5.84 -16.45 7.70
C VAL A 189 -6.83 -15.62 8.51
N SER A 190 -6.71 -14.30 8.40
CA SER A 190 -7.67 -13.36 9.00
C SER A 190 -8.99 -13.27 8.22
N LEU A 191 -9.01 -13.76 6.98
CA LEU A 191 -10.14 -13.75 6.06
C LEU A 191 -10.71 -15.16 5.95
N VAL A 192 -11.46 -15.65 6.94
CA VAL A 192 -12.20 -16.92 6.95
C VAL A 192 -11.98 -17.85 5.75
N GLU A 193 -11.40 -19.02 6.03
CA GLU A 193 -11.17 -20.17 5.14
C GLU A 193 -11.68 -20.06 3.68
N ARG A 194 -10.83 -19.60 2.78
CA ARG A 194 -10.97 -19.88 1.36
C ARG A 194 -9.68 -20.47 0.81
N SER A 195 -9.84 -21.52 0.00
CA SER A 195 -8.79 -22.41 -0.51
C SER A 195 -7.85 -21.85 -1.57
N ASP A 196 -7.95 -20.59 -1.95
CA ASP A 196 -7.17 -20.00 -3.04
C ASP A 196 -6.34 -18.81 -2.53
N ARG A 197 -5.03 -19.00 -2.53
CA ARG A 197 -4.06 -17.95 -2.18
C ARG A 197 -3.95 -16.96 -3.31
N ASN A 198 -4.60 -15.81 -3.22
CA ASN A 198 -4.40 -14.70 -4.15
C ASN A 198 -3.08 -14.00 -3.84
N THR A 199 -2.02 -14.44 -4.50
CA THR A 199 -0.69 -13.85 -4.42
C THR A 199 -0.40 -13.09 -5.70
N THR A 200 -0.17 -11.79 -5.61
CA THR A 200 0.34 -11.01 -6.74
C THR A 200 1.86 -11.13 -6.77
N LYS A 201 2.38 -11.85 -7.78
CA LYS A 201 3.82 -11.97 -8.02
C LYS A 201 4.25 -10.96 -9.06
N LEU A 202 5.30 -10.25 -8.76
CA LEU A 202 5.92 -9.28 -9.65
C LEU A 202 7.36 -9.66 -9.94
N SER A 203 7.86 -9.25 -11.09
CA SER A 203 9.26 -9.44 -11.43
C SER A 203 10.01 -8.11 -11.37
N ILE A 204 11.16 -8.10 -10.69
CA ILE A 204 12.17 -7.07 -10.81
C ILE A 204 13.14 -7.55 -11.89
N GLY A 205 13.31 -6.79 -12.96
CA GLY A 205 14.19 -7.12 -14.07
C GLY A 205 15.24 -6.04 -14.32
N PRO A 206 16.38 -6.40 -14.92
CA PRO A 206 17.37 -5.42 -15.35
C PRO A 206 16.82 -4.51 -16.44
N VAL A 207 17.31 -3.27 -16.48
CA VAL A 207 17.06 -2.29 -17.56
C VAL A 207 17.93 -2.66 -18.76
#